data_89c71182c427a4b7610988b18ff3acfb
#
_entry.id   89c71182c427a4b7610988b18ff3acfb
#
_cell.length_a   1.000
_cell.length_b   1.000
_cell.length_c   1.000
_cell.angle_alpha   90.00
_cell.angle_beta   90.00
_cell.angle_gamma   90.00
#
_symmetry.space_group_name_H-M   'P 1'
#
loop_
_entity.id
_entity.type
_entity.pdbx_description
1 polymer ?
#
loop_
_entity_poly.entity_id
_entity_poly.type
_entity_poly.pdbx_seq_one_letter_code
_entity_poly.pdbx_strand_id
1 'polypeptide(L)'
;MARLVNGSNLLRAALLAAACALGGQAMAHGDVTPQAVDTSSLPQLGADWRAENPYRKNDKAIAIGSSAYNQNCARCHGLEAVSGGIAPDLRYLPEGKEGDEIYVMRVRQGAVRDGRVYMPKFEGVLSQEALWTIRAYLDTVQQQ
;
A
#
# COMPACT_ATOMS: atom_id res chain seq x y z
N MET A 1 45.37 23.01 -39.07
CA MET A 1 44.38 24.06 -38.79
C MET A 1 43.76 23.80 -37.43
N ALA A 2 44.23 24.49 -36.40
CA ALA A 2 43.66 24.34 -35.05
C ALA A 2 42.42 25.24 -34.92
N ARG A 3 41.25 24.65 -34.65
CA ARG A 3 40.04 25.42 -34.36
C ARG A 3 40.16 25.98 -32.96
N LEU A 4 40.22 27.31 -32.85
CA LEU A 4 40.13 28.02 -31.60
C LEU A 4 38.74 27.78 -30.96
N VAL A 5 38.70 27.04 -29.87
CA VAL A 5 37.47 26.85 -29.10
C VAL A 5 37.14 28.16 -28.42
N ASN A 6 36.00 28.74 -28.79
CA ASN A 6 35.58 30.06 -28.30
C ASN A 6 35.20 29.96 -26.83
N GLY A 7 35.82 30.77 -25.94
CA GLY A 7 35.65 30.71 -24.47
C GLY A 7 34.21 30.84 -23.99
N SER A 8 33.34 31.49 -24.80
CA SER A 8 31.90 31.59 -24.52
C SER A 8 31.17 30.23 -24.59
N ASN A 9 31.64 29.30 -25.42
CA ASN A 9 31.05 27.96 -25.57
C ASN A 9 31.47 27.05 -24.40
N LEU A 10 32.68 27.23 -23.88
CA LEU A 10 33.15 26.51 -22.68
C LEU A 10 32.40 26.93 -21.44
N LEU A 11 32.11 28.22 -21.29
CA LEU A 11 31.33 28.75 -20.13
C LEU A 11 29.89 28.25 -20.17
N ARG A 12 29.25 28.18 -21.35
CA ARG A 12 27.89 27.65 -21.53
C ARG A 12 27.83 26.16 -21.25
N ALA A 13 28.83 25.41 -21.69
CA ALA A 13 28.90 23.96 -21.41
C ALA A 13 29.11 23.68 -19.91
N ALA A 14 29.91 24.48 -19.21
CA ALA A 14 30.11 24.35 -17.77
C ALA A 14 28.85 24.70 -16.97
N LEU A 15 28.08 25.72 -17.38
CA LEU A 15 26.80 26.07 -16.76
C LEU A 15 25.71 24.99 -16.96
N LEU A 16 25.64 24.38 -18.12
CA LEU A 16 24.72 23.27 -18.39
C LEU A 16 25.09 22.02 -17.62
N ALA A 17 26.36 21.69 -17.45
CA ALA A 17 26.84 20.57 -16.66
C ALA A 17 26.54 20.77 -15.14
N ALA A 18 26.68 21.99 -14.64
CA ALA A 18 26.36 22.33 -13.24
C ALA A 18 24.84 22.24 -12.94
N ALA A 19 23.98 22.58 -13.91
CA ALA A 19 22.53 22.46 -13.76
C ALA A 19 22.07 20.98 -13.68
N CYS A 20 22.74 20.07 -14.36
CA CYS A 20 22.44 18.62 -14.28
C CYS A 20 22.89 17.98 -12.95
N ALA A 21 23.89 18.57 -12.27
CA ALA A 21 24.37 18.03 -10.99
C ALA A 21 23.45 18.37 -9.80
N LEU A 22 22.50 19.30 -9.97
CA LEU A 22 21.48 19.66 -8.98
C LEU A 22 20.17 18.85 -9.13
N GLY A 23 20.16 17.85 -10.02
CA GLY A 23 19.08 16.89 -10.15
C GLY A 23 18.89 16.17 -8.82
N GLY A 24 17.84 16.57 -8.08
CA GLY A 24 17.49 15.97 -6.79
C GLY A 24 17.46 14.46 -6.89
N GLN A 25 18.07 13.80 -5.93
CA GLN A 25 17.96 12.36 -5.72
C GLN A 25 16.47 12.08 -5.49
N ALA A 26 15.75 11.68 -6.54
CA ALA A 26 14.42 11.11 -6.35
C ALA A 26 14.62 9.83 -5.53
N MET A 27 14.32 9.91 -4.23
CA MET A 27 14.26 8.75 -3.34
C MET A 27 13.09 7.90 -3.82
N ALA A 28 13.37 6.98 -4.72
CA ALA A 28 12.40 6.02 -5.27
C ALA A 28 12.03 4.92 -4.26
N HIS A 29 12.40 5.07 -3.00
CA HIS A 29 11.89 4.25 -1.92
C HIS A 29 10.58 4.89 -1.46
N GLY A 30 9.48 4.46 -2.08
CA GLY A 30 8.15 4.85 -1.61
C GLY A 30 8.05 4.58 -0.10
N ASP A 31 7.65 5.60 0.64
CA ASP A 31 7.47 5.53 2.08
C ASP A 31 6.55 4.35 2.42
N VAL A 32 6.98 3.51 3.35
CA VAL A 32 6.19 2.38 3.88
C VAL A 32 5.21 2.83 4.96
N THR A 33 5.11 4.14 5.20
CA THR A 33 4.18 4.70 6.17
C THR A 33 2.75 4.44 5.70
N PRO A 34 1.94 3.74 6.50
CA PRO A 34 0.55 3.52 6.16
C PRO A 34 -0.21 4.83 5.96
N GLN A 35 -1.00 4.89 4.90
CA GLN A 35 -1.78 6.08 4.55
C GLN A 35 -3.12 6.05 5.29
N ALA A 36 -3.47 7.17 5.91
CA ALA A 36 -4.75 7.32 6.60
C ALA A 36 -5.93 7.08 5.64
N VAL A 37 -6.98 6.45 6.16
CA VAL A 37 -8.19 6.11 5.42
C VAL A 37 -9.38 6.80 6.10
N ASP A 38 -10.09 7.64 5.36
CA ASP A 38 -11.32 8.26 5.86
C ASP A 38 -12.48 7.27 5.79
N THR A 39 -12.97 6.89 6.97
CA THR A 39 -14.12 6.00 7.16
C THR A 39 -15.29 6.70 7.88
N SER A 40 -15.25 8.02 8.02
CA SER A 40 -16.26 8.81 8.75
C SER A 40 -17.68 8.64 8.21
N SER A 41 -17.79 8.27 6.95
CA SER A 41 -19.05 8.04 6.24
C SER A 41 -19.66 6.64 6.41
N LEU A 42 -19.00 5.77 7.18
CA LEU A 42 -19.46 4.41 7.49
C LEU A 42 -19.93 4.31 8.94
N PRO A 43 -20.79 3.33 9.26
CA PRO A 43 -21.10 3.00 10.64
C PRO A 43 -19.81 2.73 11.44
N GLN A 44 -19.65 3.40 12.57
CA GLN A 44 -18.46 3.21 13.41
C GLN A 44 -18.60 1.92 14.22
N LEU A 45 -17.52 1.16 14.35
CA LEU A 45 -17.53 -0.18 14.95
C LEU A 45 -17.19 -0.19 16.44
N GLY A 46 -16.61 0.91 16.94
CA GLY A 46 -16.18 1.03 18.32
C GLY A 46 -14.83 0.36 18.59
N ALA A 47 -14.52 0.16 19.86
CA ALA A 47 -13.21 -0.33 20.30
C ALA A 47 -13.05 -1.85 20.17
N ASP A 48 -14.15 -2.60 20.28
CA ASP A 48 -14.11 -4.05 20.23
C ASP A 48 -14.01 -4.55 18.79
N TRP A 49 -13.04 -5.40 18.54
CA TRP A 49 -12.86 -5.99 17.20
C TRP A 49 -14.02 -6.90 16.83
N ARG A 50 -14.55 -6.68 15.64
CA ARG A 50 -15.58 -7.57 15.08
C ARG A 50 -14.93 -8.88 14.66
N ALA A 51 -15.64 -9.99 14.88
CA ALA A 51 -15.20 -11.32 14.49
C ALA A 51 -15.38 -11.59 12.98
N GLU A 52 -16.33 -10.90 12.37
CA GLU A 52 -16.67 -11.02 10.95
C GLU A 52 -16.80 -9.63 10.32
N ASN A 53 -16.57 -9.55 9.02
CA ASN A 53 -16.61 -8.29 8.28
C ASN A 53 -18.01 -7.68 8.26
N PRO A 54 -18.25 -6.56 8.97
CA PRO A 54 -19.57 -5.92 9.03
C PRO A 54 -19.90 -5.16 7.74
N TYR A 55 -18.95 -4.98 6.84
CA TYR A 55 -19.09 -4.18 5.61
C TYR A 55 -19.09 -5.03 4.33
N ARG A 56 -19.15 -6.35 4.42
CA ARG A 56 -18.96 -7.30 3.32
C ARG A 56 -19.73 -6.97 2.02
N LYS A 57 -20.95 -6.47 2.13
CA LYS A 57 -21.82 -6.13 1.00
C LYS A 57 -22.15 -4.64 0.91
N ASN A 58 -21.31 -3.80 1.51
CA ASN A 58 -21.50 -2.36 1.50
C ASN A 58 -20.67 -1.73 0.38
N ASP A 59 -21.32 -1.31 -0.71
CA ASP A 59 -20.66 -0.75 -1.90
C ASP A 59 -19.75 0.43 -1.57
N LYS A 60 -20.16 1.29 -0.62
CA LYS A 60 -19.35 2.42 -0.20
C LYS A 60 -18.08 1.96 0.54
N ALA A 61 -18.21 0.96 1.41
CA ALA A 61 -17.08 0.39 2.10
C ALA A 61 -16.14 -0.33 1.13
N ILE A 62 -16.67 -1.03 0.13
CA ILE A 62 -15.89 -1.67 -0.94
C ILE A 62 -15.08 -0.63 -1.72
N ALA A 63 -15.69 0.50 -2.11
CA ALA A 63 -15.01 1.58 -2.83
C ALA A 63 -13.88 2.21 -1.99
N ILE A 64 -14.13 2.48 -0.70
CA ILE A 64 -13.10 2.95 0.24
C ILE A 64 -12.00 1.90 0.38
N GLY A 65 -12.37 0.64 0.51
CA GLY A 65 -11.46 -0.49 0.67
C GLY A 65 -10.54 -0.69 -0.54
N SER A 66 -11.04 -0.52 -1.75
CA SER A 66 -10.24 -0.55 -2.98
C SER A 66 -9.15 0.52 -2.96
N SER A 67 -9.51 1.76 -2.63
CA SER A 67 -8.54 2.85 -2.49
C SER A 67 -7.54 2.58 -1.36
N ALA A 68 -8.02 2.17 -0.19
CA ALA A 68 -7.20 1.86 0.97
C ALA A 68 -6.22 0.70 0.71
N TYR A 69 -6.67 -0.34 0.00
CA TYR A 69 -5.85 -1.46 -0.43
C TYR A 69 -4.70 -1.00 -1.33
N ASN A 70 -5.00 -0.19 -2.36
CA ASN A 70 -3.99 0.31 -3.28
C ASN A 70 -2.92 1.15 -2.57
N GLN A 71 -3.30 1.92 -1.56
CA GLN A 71 -2.38 2.77 -0.81
C GLN A 71 -1.54 2.00 0.20
N ASN A 72 -2.08 0.95 0.82
CA ASN A 72 -1.47 0.32 1.99
C ASN A 72 -0.99 -1.12 1.77
N CYS A 73 -1.53 -1.84 0.79
CA CYS A 73 -1.33 -3.28 0.63
C CYS A 73 -0.72 -3.66 -0.72
N ALA A 74 -1.13 -2.97 -1.81
CA ALA A 74 -0.80 -3.35 -3.18
C ALA A 74 0.71 -3.35 -3.47
N ARG A 75 1.49 -2.57 -2.76
CA ARG A 75 2.95 -2.55 -2.90
C ARG A 75 3.60 -3.92 -2.72
N CYS A 76 3.07 -4.74 -1.82
CA CYS A 76 3.57 -6.09 -1.54
C CYS A 76 2.68 -7.17 -2.14
N HIS A 77 1.35 -6.99 -2.06
CA HIS A 77 0.37 -7.97 -2.50
C HIS A 77 -0.08 -7.82 -3.96
N GLY A 78 0.44 -6.80 -4.67
CA GLY A 78 0.14 -6.52 -6.07
C GLY A 78 -1.17 -5.77 -6.27
N LEU A 79 -1.32 -5.15 -7.44
CA LEU A 79 -2.57 -4.51 -7.85
C LEU A 79 -3.66 -5.58 -7.99
N GLU A 80 -4.88 -5.22 -7.64
CA GLU A 80 -6.04 -6.13 -7.69
C GLU A 80 -5.81 -7.43 -6.89
N ALA A 81 -4.94 -7.38 -5.88
CA ALA A 81 -4.54 -8.51 -5.04
C ALA A 81 -3.79 -9.65 -5.77
N VAL A 82 -3.36 -9.39 -7.02
CA VAL A 82 -2.57 -10.33 -7.83
C VAL A 82 -1.11 -10.25 -7.41
N SER A 83 -0.63 -11.26 -6.70
CA SER A 83 0.73 -11.26 -6.17
C SER A 83 1.79 -11.33 -7.25
N GLY A 84 2.82 -10.49 -7.12
CA GLY A 84 4.07 -10.60 -7.87
C GLY A 84 5.12 -11.52 -7.22
N GLY A 85 4.76 -12.31 -6.20
CA GLY A 85 5.66 -13.26 -5.52
C GLY A 85 6.35 -12.72 -4.26
N ILE A 86 6.23 -11.43 -3.94
CA ILE A 86 6.81 -10.85 -2.71
C ILE A 86 6.00 -11.24 -1.47
N ALA A 87 4.67 -11.24 -1.59
CA ALA A 87 3.71 -11.58 -0.56
C ALA A 87 2.65 -12.55 -1.10
N PRO A 88 1.86 -13.21 -0.24
CA PRO A 88 0.78 -14.09 -0.72
C PRO A 88 -0.23 -13.36 -1.62
N ASP A 89 -0.77 -14.09 -2.58
CA ASP A 89 -1.88 -13.65 -3.40
C ASP A 89 -3.18 -13.68 -2.58
N LEU A 90 -3.77 -12.50 -2.36
CA LEU A 90 -4.91 -12.38 -1.46
C LEU A 90 -6.25 -12.74 -2.10
N ARG A 91 -6.28 -13.01 -3.40
CA ARG A 91 -7.48 -13.52 -4.08
C ARG A 91 -7.87 -14.91 -3.62
N TYR A 92 -6.92 -15.64 -3.04
CA TYR A 92 -7.13 -17.00 -2.52
C TYR A 92 -7.38 -17.04 -1.00
N LEU A 93 -7.64 -15.89 -0.37
CA LEU A 93 -8.15 -15.91 0.99
C LEU A 93 -9.51 -16.62 1.04
N PRO A 94 -9.76 -17.51 2.01
CA PRO A 94 -11.08 -18.13 2.15
C PRO A 94 -12.20 -17.09 2.27
N GLU A 95 -13.37 -17.47 1.78
CA GLU A 95 -14.57 -16.65 1.93
C GLU A 95 -15.11 -16.70 3.37
N GLY A 96 -15.93 -15.70 3.71
CA GLY A 96 -16.67 -15.68 4.96
C GLY A 96 -15.79 -15.63 6.20
N LYS A 97 -16.28 -16.25 7.26
CA LYS A 97 -15.71 -16.17 8.60
C LYS A 97 -14.27 -16.68 8.68
N GLU A 98 -13.97 -17.79 8.04
CA GLU A 98 -12.61 -18.36 8.03
C GLU A 98 -11.59 -17.38 7.46
N GLY A 99 -11.89 -16.77 6.33
CA GLY A 99 -11.02 -15.76 5.74
C GLY A 99 -10.92 -14.49 6.57
N ASP A 100 -12.00 -14.11 7.25
CA ASP A 100 -11.99 -12.97 8.16
C ASP A 100 -11.08 -13.20 9.36
N GLU A 101 -11.09 -14.38 9.95
CA GLU A 101 -10.21 -14.76 11.06
C GLU A 101 -8.74 -14.72 10.65
N ILE A 102 -8.40 -15.30 9.50
CA ILE A 102 -7.05 -15.26 8.93
C ILE A 102 -6.62 -13.83 8.67
N TYR A 103 -7.48 -13.04 8.04
CA TYR A 103 -7.22 -11.65 7.69
C TYR A 103 -6.98 -10.79 8.93
N VAL A 104 -7.91 -10.81 9.90
CA VAL A 104 -7.82 -10.02 11.13
C VAL A 104 -6.56 -10.36 11.91
N MET A 105 -6.29 -11.65 12.11
CA MET A 105 -5.06 -12.08 12.76
C MET A 105 -3.82 -11.47 12.08
N ARG A 106 -3.78 -11.51 10.74
CA ARG A 106 -2.63 -11.06 9.97
C ARG A 106 -2.45 -9.55 10.01
N VAL A 107 -3.49 -8.76 9.83
CA VAL A 107 -3.38 -7.29 9.85
C VAL A 107 -3.11 -6.75 11.25
N ARG A 108 -3.54 -7.45 12.29
CA ARG A 108 -3.27 -7.07 13.68
C ARG A 108 -1.87 -7.43 14.15
N GLN A 109 -1.36 -8.59 13.77
CA GLN A 109 -0.09 -9.10 14.27
C GLN A 109 1.09 -8.88 13.31
N GLY A 110 0.80 -8.71 12.01
CA GLY A 110 1.81 -8.69 10.98
C GLY A 110 2.44 -10.08 10.75
N ALA A 111 3.65 -10.10 10.20
CA ALA A 111 4.45 -11.31 10.03
C ALA A 111 5.92 -11.01 10.29
N VAL A 112 6.52 -11.74 11.23
CA VAL A 112 7.95 -11.69 11.53
C VAL A 112 8.53 -13.08 11.37
N ARG A 113 9.65 -13.21 10.68
CA ARG A 113 10.42 -14.46 10.52
C ARG A 113 11.91 -14.14 10.74
N ASP A 114 12.58 -14.92 11.55
CA ASP A 114 14.01 -14.76 11.84
C ASP A 114 14.40 -13.32 12.21
N GLY A 115 13.57 -12.65 13.01
CA GLY A 115 13.75 -11.26 13.44
C GLY A 115 13.48 -10.19 12.35
N ARG A 116 13.07 -10.59 11.15
CA ARG A 116 12.75 -9.67 10.04
C ARG A 116 11.24 -9.49 9.91
N VAL A 117 10.82 -8.24 9.76
CA VAL A 117 9.43 -7.91 9.48
C VAL A 117 9.14 -8.11 8.00
N TYR A 118 8.30 -9.09 7.67
CA TYR A 118 7.81 -9.33 6.31
C TYR A 118 6.50 -8.59 6.04
N MET A 119 5.65 -8.47 7.04
CA MET A 119 4.44 -7.67 6.99
C MET A 119 4.32 -6.88 8.29
N PRO A 120 4.21 -5.54 8.25
CA PRO A 120 3.99 -4.75 9.45
C PRO A 120 2.62 -5.05 10.04
N LYS A 121 2.45 -4.81 11.34
CA LYS A 121 1.13 -4.76 11.95
C LYS A 121 0.45 -3.44 11.59
N PHE A 122 -0.84 -3.50 11.31
CA PHE A 122 -1.65 -2.33 10.99
C PHE A 122 -2.57 -1.91 12.15
N GLU A 123 -2.76 -2.75 13.15
CA GLU A 123 -3.48 -2.40 14.39
C GLU A 123 -2.80 -1.21 15.07
N GLY A 124 -3.58 -0.20 15.44
CA GLY A 124 -3.09 1.05 16.01
C GLY A 124 -2.54 2.06 14.98
N VAL A 125 -2.47 1.70 13.71
CA VAL A 125 -2.04 2.56 12.59
C VAL A 125 -3.23 2.89 11.68
N LEU A 126 -4.00 1.87 11.30
CA LEU A 126 -5.27 2.02 10.62
C LEU A 126 -6.41 1.68 11.57
N SER A 127 -7.56 2.35 11.41
CA SER A 127 -8.75 2.04 12.19
C SER A 127 -9.30 0.64 11.84
N GLN A 128 -10.08 0.07 12.74
CA GLN A 128 -10.78 -1.17 12.49
C GLN A 128 -11.67 -1.08 11.25
N GLU A 129 -12.35 0.05 11.08
CA GLU A 129 -13.19 0.35 9.94
C GLU A 129 -12.39 0.29 8.63
N ALA A 130 -11.23 0.97 8.59
CA ALA A 130 -10.37 0.97 7.42
C ALA A 130 -9.93 -0.45 7.04
N LEU A 131 -9.53 -1.25 8.00
CA LEU A 131 -9.11 -2.63 7.77
C LEU A 131 -10.28 -3.50 7.27
N TRP A 132 -11.49 -3.34 7.81
CA TRP A 132 -12.65 -4.08 7.33
C TRP A 132 -13.14 -3.62 5.94
N THR A 133 -12.92 -2.35 5.55
CA THR A 133 -13.19 -1.93 4.16
C THR A 133 -12.25 -2.62 3.18
N ILE A 134 -10.95 -2.75 3.53
CA ILE A 134 -9.99 -3.49 2.71
C ILE A 134 -10.44 -4.94 2.55
N ARG A 135 -10.88 -5.60 3.62
CA ARG A 135 -11.40 -6.97 3.54
C ARG A 135 -12.65 -7.06 2.67
N ALA A 136 -13.56 -6.07 2.75
CA ALA A 136 -14.74 -6.02 1.89
C ALA A 136 -14.36 -5.91 0.39
N TYR A 137 -13.33 -5.12 0.06
CA TYR A 137 -12.78 -5.08 -1.29
C TYR A 137 -12.17 -6.42 -1.71
N LEU A 138 -11.38 -7.07 -0.85
CA LEU A 138 -10.77 -8.37 -1.16
C LEU A 138 -11.82 -9.44 -1.48
N ASP A 139 -12.99 -9.40 -0.84
CA ASP A 139 -14.11 -10.30 -1.16
C ASP A 139 -14.61 -10.14 -2.61
N THR A 140 -14.42 -8.96 -3.23
CA THR A 140 -14.86 -8.70 -4.62
C THR A 140 -13.89 -9.19 -5.69
N VAL A 141 -12.64 -9.44 -5.32
CA VAL A 141 -11.58 -9.86 -6.25
C VAL A 141 -11.16 -11.32 -6.04
N GLN A 142 -11.86 -12.06 -5.18
CA GLN A 142 -11.56 -13.45 -4.88
C GLN A 142 -11.61 -14.33 -6.14
N GLN A 143 -10.73 -15.32 -6.15
CA GLN A 143 -10.72 -16.40 -7.13
C GLN A 143 -10.87 -17.73 -6.38
N GLN A 144 -11.83 -18.51 -6.83
CA GLN A 144 -12.06 -19.88 -6.35
C GLN A 144 -11.20 -20.88 -7.12
#